data_d88a130ab23300bba238649d9937b889
#
_entry.id   d88a130ab23300bba238649d9937b889
#
_cell.length_a   1.000
_cell.length_b   1.000
_cell.length_c   1.000
_cell.angle_alpha   90.00
_cell.angle_beta   90.00
_cell.angle_gamma   90.00
#
_symmetry.space_group_name_H-M   'P 1'
#
loop_
_entity.id
_entity.type
_entity.pdbx_description
1 polymer ?
#
loop_
_entity_poly.entity_id
_entity_poly.type
_entity_poly.pdbx_seq_one_letter_code
_entity_poly.pdbx_strand_id
1 'polypeptide(L)'
;YRSSQIGKLSKGFRQRVGIAQAILHEPEVLVLDEPTIGIDPIQVVETRRLIQDLGKEQTVVLSSHILPEVSMICDRVLIINEGKIVAEDTPGNLAERLQGSEQMEVEIGGPVSQVLPALRALSGVANASHKTNQGREIYTIQANEGHDLRDSISRAVIGSGWSLLSMNTIGMSLEDIFLRLTAQEEI
;
A
#
# COMPACT_ATOMS: atom_id res chain seq x y z
N TYR A 1 21.47 -10.96 28.78
CA TYR A 1 21.44 -11.89 27.63
C TYR A 1 22.82 -12.37 27.16
N ARG A 2 23.94 -11.75 27.56
CA ARG A 2 25.31 -12.10 27.09
C ARG A 2 25.70 -13.58 27.30
N SER A 3 25.14 -14.25 28.32
CA SER A 3 25.39 -15.67 28.61
C SER A 3 24.28 -16.62 28.12
N SER A 4 23.25 -16.09 27.47
CA SER A 4 22.13 -16.91 26.98
C SER A 4 22.46 -17.54 25.62
N GLN A 5 22.09 -18.80 25.45
CA GLN A 5 22.18 -19.46 24.15
C GLN A 5 21.19 -18.82 23.17
N ILE A 6 21.59 -18.55 21.92
CA ILE A 6 20.76 -17.95 20.89
C ILE A 6 19.42 -18.70 20.71
N GLY A 7 19.46 -20.03 20.76
CA GLY A 7 18.26 -20.86 20.64
C GLY A 7 17.20 -20.66 21.74
N LYS A 8 17.58 -20.09 22.88
CA LYS A 8 16.67 -19.78 24.01
C LYS A 8 16.10 -18.35 23.94
N LEU A 9 16.54 -17.54 22.99
CA LEU A 9 16.04 -16.18 22.79
C LEU A 9 14.67 -16.21 22.12
N SER A 10 13.88 -15.15 22.31
CA SER A 10 12.64 -14.94 21.55
C SER A 10 12.93 -14.88 20.04
N LYS A 11 11.90 -15.09 19.20
CA LYS A 11 12.05 -15.02 17.74
C LYS A 11 12.63 -13.67 17.30
N GLY A 12 12.14 -12.57 17.85
CA GLY A 12 12.61 -11.22 17.53
C GLY A 12 14.07 -10.99 17.95
N PHE A 13 14.49 -11.49 19.10
CA PHE A 13 15.91 -11.42 19.48
C PHE A 13 16.82 -12.25 18.56
N ARG A 14 16.37 -13.45 18.14
CA ARG A 14 17.12 -14.26 17.17
C ARG A 14 17.26 -13.55 15.83
N GLN A 15 16.18 -12.90 15.35
CA GLN A 15 16.18 -12.12 14.11
C GLN A 15 17.22 -10.98 14.18
N ARG A 16 17.23 -10.20 15.27
CA ARG A 16 18.22 -9.14 15.48
C ARG A 16 19.65 -9.66 15.55
N VAL A 17 19.87 -10.81 16.16
CA VAL A 17 21.20 -11.46 16.18
C VAL A 17 21.61 -11.84 14.76
N GLY A 18 20.70 -12.37 13.94
CA GLY A 18 20.95 -12.68 12.54
C GLY A 18 21.33 -11.44 11.72
N ILE A 19 20.56 -10.37 11.85
CA ILE A 19 20.89 -9.10 11.18
C ILE A 19 22.23 -8.55 11.66
N ALA A 20 22.47 -8.54 12.97
CA ALA A 20 23.74 -8.06 13.54
C ALA A 20 24.94 -8.88 13.01
N GLN A 21 24.79 -10.20 12.86
CA GLN A 21 25.81 -11.05 12.27
C GLN A 21 26.03 -10.72 10.78
N ALA A 22 24.96 -10.48 10.03
CA ALA A 22 25.04 -10.20 8.60
C ALA A 22 25.75 -8.86 8.28
N ILE A 23 25.61 -7.84 9.16
CA ILE A 23 26.21 -6.52 8.96
C ILE A 23 27.62 -6.38 9.56
N LEU A 24 28.10 -7.37 10.31
CA LEU A 24 29.34 -7.25 11.11
C LEU A 24 30.58 -6.94 10.28
N HIS A 25 30.62 -7.36 9.03
CA HIS A 25 31.75 -7.17 8.12
C HIS A 25 31.46 -6.14 7.00
N GLU A 26 30.47 -5.30 7.21
CA GLU A 26 30.12 -4.15 6.33
C GLU A 26 29.98 -4.58 4.84
N PRO A 27 29.07 -5.53 4.51
CA PRO A 27 28.92 -6.01 3.14
C PRO A 27 28.36 -4.92 2.23
N GLU A 28 28.78 -4.87 0.98
CA GLU A 28 28.20 -3.97 -0.03
C GLU A 28 26.74 -4.32 -0.35
N VAL A 29 26.38 -5.59 -0.24
CA VAL A 29 25.03 -6.11 -0.49
C VAL A 29 24.58 -6.96 0.69
N LEU A 30 23.44 -6.63 1.27
CA LEU A 30 22.80 -7.36 2.36
C LEU A 30 21.51 -8.01 1.85
N VAL A 31 21.36 -9.33 2.04
CA VAL A 31 20.15 -10.07 1.68
C VAL A 31 19.44 -10.49 2.95
N LEU A 32 18.17 -10.09 3.11
CA LEU A 32 17.34 -10.38 4.27
C LEU A 32 16.08 -11.13 3.82
N ASP A 33 15.89 -12.34 4.35
CA ASP A 33 14.70 -13.14 4.08
C ASP A 33 13.69 -12.95 5.22
N GLU A 34 12.50 -12.39 4.89
CA GLU A 34 11.38 -12.15 5.81
C GLU A 34 11.82 -11.50 7.15
N PRO A 35 12.51 -10.33 7.14
CA PRO A 35 13.18 -9.80 8.34
C PRO A 35 12.23 -9.38 9.46
N THR A 36 10.93 -9.21 9.20
CA THR A 36 9.92 -8.75 10.17
C THR A 36 8.93 -9.83 10.58
N ILE A 37 9.02 -11.04 9.99
CA ILE A 37 8.02 -12.08 10.22
C ILE A 37 8.03 -12.61 11.66
N GLY A 38 6.86 -12.59 12.29
CA GLY A 38 6.61 -13.23 13.59
C GLY A 38 7.36 -12.60 14.77
N ILE A 39 7.65 -11.31 14.69
CA ILE A 39 8.10 -10.46 15.78
C ILE A 39 6.98 -9.53 16.22
N ASP A 40 7.07 -8.96 17.42
CA ASP A 40 6.04 -8.06 17.93
C ASP A 40 6.03 -6.70 17.20
N PRO A 41 4.89 -5.97 17.20
CA PRO A 41 4.74 -4.72 16.45
C PRO A 41 5.79 -3.64 16.77
N ILE A 42 6.27 -3.56 18.01
CA ILE A 42 7.29 -2.58 18.41
C ILE A 42 8.62 -2.94 17.73
N GLN A 43 8.97 -4.22 17.77
CA GLN A 43 10.20 -4.72 17.14
C GLN A 43 10.15 -4.62 15.62
N VAL A 44 8.95 -4.77 14.99
CA VAL A 44 8.76 -4.52 13.55
C VAL A 44 9.19 -3.09 13.20
N VAL A 45 8.70 -2.09 13.94
CA VAL A 45 9.05 -0.67 13.69
C VAL A 45 10.54 -0.43 13.83
N GLU A 46 11.18 -1.00 14.87
CA GLU A 46 12.62 -0.86 15.08
C GLU A 46 13.44 -1.54 13.97
N THR A 47 13.03 -2.74 13.55
CA THR A 47 13.70 -3.47 12.47
C THR A 47 13.58 -2.75 11.13
N ARG A 48 12.40 -2.17 10.83
CA ARG A 48 12.22 -1.34 9.61
C ARG A 48 13.17 -0.14 9.59
N ARG A 49 13.26 0.59 10.71
CA ARG A 49 14.19 1.73 10.82
C ARG A 49 15.63 1.31 10.59
N LEU A 50 16.03 0.19 11.20
CA LEU A 50 17.38 -0.36 11.00
C LEU A 50 17.64 -0.68 9.53
N ILE A 51 16.70 -1.34 8.84
CA ILE A 51 16.81 -1.69 7.41
C ILE A 51 16.92 -0.42 6.56
N GLN A 52 16.09 0.60 6.81
CA GLN A 52 16.15 1.87 6.12
C GLN A 52 17.49 2.60 6.33
N ASP A 53 18.04 2.56 7.56
CA ASP A 53 19.33 3.17 7.84
C ASP A 53 20.47 2.44 7.14
N LEU A 54 20.45 1.11 7.12
CA LEU A 54 21.41 0.30 6.38
C LEU A 54 21.33 0.57 4.86
N GLY A 55 20.13 0.74 4.31
CA GLY A 55 19.91 1.05 2.89
C GLY A 55 20.49 2.39 2.42
N LYS A 56 20.83 3.31 3.33
CA LYS A 56 21.53 4.57 3.00
C LYS A 56 23.01 4.36 2.69
N GLU A 57 23.61 3.29 3.21
CA GLU A 57 25.05 3.04 3.14
C GLU A 57 25.40 1.84 2.23
N GLN A 58 24.43 0.91 2.04
CA GLN A 58 24.65 -0.32 1.29
C GLN A 58 23.39 -0.75 0.54
N THR A 59 23.54 -1.64 -0.43
CA THR A 59 22.38 -2.23 -1.13
C THR A 59 21.73 -3.29 -0.25
N VAL A 60 20.44 -3.10 0.08
CA VAL A 60 19.65 -4.07 0.84
C VAL A 60 18.62 -4.71 -0.07
N VAL A 61 18.64 -6.02 -0.18
CA VAL A 61 17.62 -6.84 -0.86
C VAL A 61 16.85 -7.58 0.22
N LEU A 62 15.54 -7.39 0.28
CA LEU A 62 14.70 -8.11 1.24
C LEU A 62 13.56 -8.85 0.54
N SER A 63 13.20 -10.03 1.05
CA SER A 63 11.95 -10.68 0.72
C SER A 63 10.88 -10.31 1.76
N SER A 64 9.64 -10.16 1.33
CA SER A 64 8.49 -10.06 2.23
C SER A 64 7.20 -10.41 1.51
N HIS A 65 6.25 -11.01 2.25
CA HIS A 65 4.87 -11.18 1.82
C HIS A 65 3.94 -10.11 2.43
N ILE A 66 4.49 -9.21 3.25
CA ILE A 66 3.74 -8.12 3.91
C ILE A 66 3.90 -6.86 3.06
N LEU A 67 3.06 -6.74 2.03
CA LEU A 67 3.16 -5.69 1.01
C LEU A 67 3.09 -4.25 1.56
N PRO A 68 2.30 -3.92 2.60
CA PRO A 68 2.38 -2.61 3.26
C PRO A 68 3.76 -2.27 3.82
N GLU A 69 4.48 -3.27 4.33
CA GLU A 69 5.85 -3.04 4.82
C GLU A 69 6.82 -2.76 3.68
N VAL A 70 6.69 -3.51 2.58
CA VAL A 70 7.48 -3.28 1.36
C VAL A 70 7.31 -1.85 0.85
N SER A 71 6.06 -1.35 0.77
CA SER A 71 5.75 0.03 0.37
C SER A 71 6.41 1.10 1.24
N MET A 72 6.62 0.79 2.53
CA MET A 72 7.21 1.74 3.49
C MET A 72 8.74 1.71 3.55
N ILE A 73 9.36 0.59 3.16
CA ILE A 73 10.80 0.37 3.36
C ILE A 73 11.57 0.46 2.05
N CYS A 74 10.99 -0.05 0.94
CA CYS A 74 11.71 -0.29 -0.30
C CYS A 74 11.58 0.88 -1.27
N ASP A 75 12.70 1.30 -1.86
CA ASP A 75 12.72 2.27 -2.96
C ASP A 75 12.28 1.62 -4.29
N ARG A 76 12.57 0.32 -4.46
CA ARG A 76 12.20 -0.47 -5.65
C ARG A 76 11.63 -1.82 -5.23
N VAL A 77 10.69 -2.31 -6.02
CA VAL A 77 10.00 -3.58 -5.80
C VAL A 77 10.11 -4.43 -7.06
N LEU A 78 10.42 -5.71 -6.87
CA LEU A 78 10.35 -6.75 -7.88
C LEU A 78 9.21 -7.70 -7.52
N ILE A 79 8.22 -7.83 -8.37
CA ILE A 79 7.14 -8.80 -8.20
C ILE A 79 7.49 -10.04 -9.01
N ILE A 80 7.55 -11.19 -8.32
CA ILE A 80 7.88 -12.47 -8.92
C ILE A 80 6.63 -13.36 -8.90
N ASN A 81 6.26 -13.90 -10.06
CA ASN A 81 5.22 -14.91 -10.21
C ASN A 81 5.77 -16.06 -11.05
N GLU A 82 5.51 -17.32 -10.64
CA GLU A 82 5.95 -18.53 -11.34
C GLU A 82 7.44 -18.52 -11.76
N GLY A 83 8.31 -17.94 -10.92
CA GLY A 83 9.75 -17.84 -11.18
C GLY A 83 10.17 -16.77 -12.20
N LYS A 84 9.24 -15.91 -12.64
CA LYS A 84 9.51 -14.79 -13.55
C LYS A 84 9.28 -13.46 -12.85
N ILE A 85 10.05 -12.44 -13.21
CA ILE A 85 9.80 -11.06 -12.80
C ILE A 85 8.66 -10.53 -13.66
N VAL A 86 7.50 -10.28 -13.06
CA VAL A 86 6.30 -9.76 -13.75
C VAL A 86 6.18 -8.24 -13.65
N ALA A 87 6.81 -7.63 -12.65
CA ALA A 87 6.90 -6.17 -12.56
C ALA A 87 8.15 -5.76 -11.77
N GLU A 88 8.69 -4.60 -12.12
CA GLU A 88 9.82 -3.94 -11.44
C GLU A 88 9.66 -2.44 -11.56
N ASP A 89 9.51 -1.74 -10.45
CA ASP A 89 9.49 -0.27 -10.36
C ASP A 89 9.48 0.19 -8.88
N THR A 90 9.37 1.50 -8.65
CA THR A 90 9.04 2.02 -7.32
C THR A 90 7.59 1.64 -6.94
N PRO A 91 7.26 1.52 -5.64
CA PRO A 91 5.88 1.28 -5.21
C PRO A 91 4.87 2.27 -5.80
N GLY A 92 5.24 3.56 -5.84
CA GLY A 92 4.40 4.62 -6.41
C GLY A 92 4.15 4.46 -7.91
N ASN A 93 5.21 4.25 -8.69
CA ASN A 93 5.08 4.06 -10.15
C ASN A 93 4.27 2.81 -10.50
N LEU A 94 4.42 1.71 -9.73
CA LEU A 94 3.61 0.51 -9.93
C LEU A 94 2.12 0.83 -9.70
N ALA A 95 1.81 1.59 -8.64
CA ALA A 95 0.46 2.04 -8.37
C ALA A 95 -0.10 2.88 -9.53
N GLU A 96 0.62 3.89 -9.99
CA GLU A 96 0.20 4.76 -11.09
C GLU A 96 -0.01 3.99 -12.41
N ARG A 97 0.93 3.12 -12.80
CA ARG A 97 0.86 2.36 -14.06
C ARG A 97 -0.31 1.38 -14.12
N LEU A 98 -0.70 0.81 -12.99
CA LEU A 98 -1.75 -0.22 -12.91
C LEU A 98 -3.11 0.35 -12.47
N GLN A 99 -3.13 1.57 -11.96
CA GLN A 99 -4.35 2.21 -11.47
C GLN A 99 -5.38 2.44 -12.58
N GLY A 100 -4.96 2.63 -13.83
CA GLY A 100 -5.82 2.75 -15.04
C GLY A 100 -6.90 3.83 -14.95
N SER A 101 -7.50 4.01 -13.78
CA SER A 101 -8.50 5.03 -13.44
C SER A 101 -8.34 5.44 -11.98
N GLU A 102 -8.31 6.75 -11.71
CA GLU A 102 -8.26 7.26 -10.34
C GLU A 102 -9.52 6.85 -9.58
N GLN A 103 -9.32 6.35 -8.36
CA GLN A 103 -10.42 6.11 -7.43
C GLN A 103 -10.38 7.16 -6.31
N MET A 104 -11.56 7.66 -5.96
CA MET A 104 -11.73 8.61 -4.87
C MET A 104 -12.72 8.08 -3.85
N GLU A 105 -12.38 8.25 -2.58
CA GLU A 105 -13.31 8.04 -1.46
C GLU A 105 -13.80 9.40 -0.98
N VAL A 106 -15.10 9.58 -0.99
CA VAL A 106 -15.75 10.86 -0.65
C VAL A 106 -16.80 10.62 0.43
N GLU A 107 -16.71 11.35 1.55
CA GLU A 107 -17.73 11.35 2.59
C GLU A 107 -18.68 12.51 2.34
N ILE A 108 -19.98 12.22 2.11
CA ILE A 108 -20.99 13.21 1.77
C ILE A 108 -22.17 13.10 2.72
N GLY A 109 -22.52 14.24 3.35
CA GLY A 109 -23.72 14.36 4.16
C GLY A 109 -24.92 14.73 3.28
N GLY A 110 -25.69 13.72 2.90
CA GLY A 110 -26.90 13.87 2.06
C GLY A 110 -27.64 12.55 1.92
N PRO A 111 -28.90 12.57 1.39
CA PRO A 111 -29.67 11.33 1.21
C PRO A 111 -29.02 10.46 0.13
N VAL A 112 -28.63 9.23 0.49
CA VAL A 112 -27.95 8.28 -0.42
C VAL A 112 -28.70 8.09 -1.74
N SER A 113 -30.05 8.04 -1.66
CA SER A 113 -30.94 7.88 -2.83
C SER A 113 -30.82 9.03 -3.86
N GLN A 114 -30.31 10.18 -3.47
CA GLN A 114 -30.08 11.34 -4.35
C GLN A 114 -28.60 11.49 -4.69
N VAL A 115 -27.70 11.34 -3.70
CA VAL A 115 -26.26 11.52 -3.86
C VAL A 115 -25.67 10.52 -4.86
N LEU A 116 -25.95 9.22 -4.69
CA LEU A 116 -25.34 8.19 -5.54
C LEU A 116 -25.72 8.33 -7.04
N PRO A 117 -26.99 8.57 -7.41
CA PRO A 117 -27.34 8.84 -8.80
C PRO A 117 -26.70 10.12 -9.35
N ALA A 118 -26.62 11.19 -8.55
CA ALA A 118 -25.98 12.43 -8.95
C ALA A 118 -24.49 12.26 -9.24
N LEU A 119 -23.76 11.50 -8.39
CA LEU A 119 -22.36 11.19 -8.63
C LEU A 119 -22.15 10.35 -9.89
N ARG A 120 -23.03 9.36 -10.14
CA ARG A 120 -22.99 8.53 -11.37
C ARG A 120 -23.27 9.31 -12.65
N ALA A 121 -24.01 10.40 -12.56
CA ALA A 121 -24.35 11.27 -13.69
C ALA A 121 -23.24 12.25 -14.07
N LEU A 122 -22.19 12.40 -13.25
CA LEU A 122 -21.07 13.29 -13.55
C LEU A 122 -20.27 12.80 -14.75
N SER A 123 -19.92 13.73 -15.63
CA SER A 123 -19.03 13.43 -16.76
C SER A 123 -17.66 13.02 -16.24
N GLY A 124 -17.14 11.92 -16.80
CA GLY A 124 -15.85 11.36 -16.38
C GLY A 124 -15.93 10.32 -15.26
N VAL A 125 -17.11 10.05 -14.69
CA VAL A 125 -17.33 8.94 -13.74
C VAL A 125 -17.55 7.64 -14.50
N ALA A 126 -16.71 6.65 -14.26
CA ALA A 126 -16.86 5.29 -14.79
C ALA A 126 -17.80 4.47 -13.88
N ASN A 127 -17.64 4.58 -12.57
CA ASN A 127 -18.48 3.89 -11.60
C ASN A 127 -18.55 4.67 -10.30
N ALA A 128 -19.65 4.51 -9.55
CA ALA A 128 -19.76 4.98 -8.19
C ALA A 128 -20.54 3.96 -7.35
N SER A 129 -19.99 3.64 -6.19
CA SER A 129 -20.56 2.78 -5.18
C SER A 129 -20.68 3.49 -3.84
N HIS A 130 -21.42 2.91 -2.91
CA HIS A 130 -21.70 3.48 -1.61
C HIS A 130 -21.56 2.41 -0.53
N LYS A 131 -21.02 2.82 0.63
CA LYS A 131 -21.00 2.03 1.86
C LYS A 131 -21.31 2.91 3.06
N THR A 132 -22.03 2.38 4.05
CA THR A 132 -22.19 3.03 5.35
C THR A 132 -21.16 2.44 6.31
N ASN A 133 -20.35 3.29 6.94
CA ASN A 133 -19.38 2.88 7.94
C ASN A 133 -19.53 3.75 9.19
N GLN A 134 -19.90 3.14 10.31
CA GLN A 134 -20.12 3.82 11.60
C GLN A 134 -21.04 5.05 11.52
N GLY A 135 -22.11 4.96 10.71
CA GLY A 135 -23.06 6.07 10.50
C GLY A 135 -22.56 7.17 9.53
N ARG A 136 -21.45 6.96 8.85
CA ARG A 136 -20.93 7.84 7.81
C ARG A 136 -21.24 7.27 6.44
N GLU A 137 -21.68 8.12 5.54
CA GLU A 137 -21.99 7.76 4.16
C GLU A 137 -20.77 8.00 3.27
N ILE A 138 -20.12 6.92 2.86
CA ILE A 138 -18.88 6.94 2.11
C ILE A 138 -19.15 6.45 0.69
N TYR A 139 -18.71 7.23 -0.29
CA TYR A 139 -18.86 6.94 -1.71
C TYR A 139 -17.49 6.66 -2.32
N THR A 140 -17.34 5.54 -3.01
CA THR A 140 -16.16 5.25 -3.81
C THR A 140 -16.48 5.54 -5.26
N ILE A 141 -15.76 6.47 -5.86
CA ILE A 141 -15.98 6.97 -7.22
C ILE A 141 -14.75 6.59 -8.05
N GLN A 142 -14.98 5.96 -9.17
CA GLN A 142 -13.96 5.60 -10.15
C GLN A 142 -14.05 6.56 -11.33
N ALA A 143 -12.95 7.26 -11.63
CA ALA A 143 -12.86 8.13 -12.78
C ALA A 143 -12.59 7.35 -14.07
N ASN A 144 -12.98 7.88 -15.22
CA ASN A 144 -12.43 7.45 -16.50
C ASN A 144 -10.96 7.88 -16.58
N GLU A 145 -10.17 7.16 -17.36
CA GLU A 145 -8.73 7.42 -17.52
C GLU A 145 -8.47 8.89 -17.91
N GLY A 146 -7.54 9.53 -17.19
CA GLY A 146 -7.15 10.92 -17.42
C GLY A 146 -8.15 11.99 -16.93
N HIS A 147 -9.20 11.64 -16.19
CA HIS A 147 -10.18 12.57 -15.67
C HIS A 147 -9.97 12.87 -14.18
N ASP A 148 -9.69 14.12 -13.85
CA ASP A 148 -9.73 14.62 -12.47
C ASP A 148 -11.17 15.04 -12.11
N LEU A 149 -11.78 14.32 -11.19
CA LEU A 149 -13.18 14.55 -10.78
C LEU A 149 -13.33 15.45 -9.56
N ARG A 150 -12.25 15.88 -8.92
CA ARG A 150 -12.30 16.61 -7.63
C ARG A 150 -13.15 17.86 -7.68
N ASP A 151 -12.97 18.68 -8.71
CA ASP A 151 -13.76 19.91 -8.90
C ASP A 151 -15.22 19.59 -9.23
N SER A 152 -15.47 18.64 -10.13
CA SER A 152 -16.81 18.25 -10.55
C SER A 152 -17.64 17.69 -9.39
N ILE A 153 -17.04 16.83 -8.56
CA ILE A 153 -17.67 16.26 -7.37
C ILE A 153 -17.98 17.37 -6.36
N SER A 154 -17.00 18.26 -6.08
CA SER A 154 -17.17 19.35 -5.13
C SER A 154 -18.32 20.29 -5.54
N ARG A 155 -18.39 20.68 -6.80
CA ARG A 155 -19.47 21.53 -7.32
C ARG A 155 -20.83 20.85 -7.26
N ALA A 156 -20.91 19.57 -7.61
CA ALA A 156 -22.17 18.82 -7.58
C ALA A 156 -22.70 18.68 -6.16
N VAL A 157 -21.84 18.34 -5.20
CA VAL A 157 -22.21 18.18 -3.79
C VAL A 157 -22.68 19.50 -3.20
N ILE A 158 -21.90 20.56 -3.35
CA ILE A 158 -22.21 21.89 -2.79
C ILE A 158 -23.43 22.50 -3.49
N GLY A 159 -23.51 22.39 -4.82
CA GLY A 159 -24.62 22.89 -5.62
C GLY A 159 -25.96 22.23 -5.31
N SER A 160 -25.94 21.00 -4.81
CA SER A 160 -27.14 20.28 -4.35
C SER A 160 -27.51 20.54 -2.89
N GLY A 161 -26.74 21.39 -2.20
CA GLY A 161 -26.96 21.72 -0.78
C GLY A 161 -26.51 20.61 0.19
N TRP A 162 -25.69 19.67 -0.27
CA TRP A 162 -25.10 18.61 0.56
C TRP A 162 -23.77 19.05 1.17
N SER A 163 -23.35 18.35 2.21
CA SER A 163 -22.07 18.61 2.89
C SER A 163 -20.99 17.68 2.36
N LEU A 164 -19.89 18.23 1.85
CA LEU A 164 -18.67 17.49 1.55
C LEU A 164 -17.82 17.43 2.81
N LEU A 165 -17.68 16.24 3.41
CA LEU A 165 -17.01 16.06 4.69
C LEU A 165 -15.55 15.63 4.52
N SER A 166 -15.28 14.77 3.55
CA SER A 166 -13.91 14.43 3.15
C SER A 166 -13.84 14.02 1.68
N MET A 167 -12.66 14.16 1.07
CA MET A 167 -12.35 13.70 -0.28
C MET A 167 -10.89 13.27 -0.33
N ASN A 168 -10.66 12.00 -0.58
CA ASN A 168 -9.32 11.41 -0.65
C ASN A 168 -9.18 10.58 -1.92
N THR A 169 -8.06 10.72 -2.61
CA THR A 169 -7.70 9.81 -3.70
C THR A 169 -7.22 8.49 -3.11
N ILE A 170 -7.79 7.39 -3.57
CA ILE A 170 -7.36 6.05 -3.20
C ILE A 170 -6.40 5.57 -4.28
N GLY A 171 -5.11 5.47 -3.94
CA GLY A 171 -4.15 4.77 -4.78
C GLY A 171 -4.33 3.26 -4.67
N MET A 172 -3.97 2.52 -5.70
CA MET A 172 -3.86 1.07 -5.59
C MET A 172 -2.79 0.71 -4.56
N SER A 173 -3.12 -0.20 -3.66
CA SER A 173 -2.13 -0.79 -2.76
C SER A 173 -1.23 -1.76 -3.52
N LEU A 174 -0.06 -2.08 -2.97
CA LEU A 174 0.77 -3.15 -3.55
C LEU A 174 0.05 -4.51 -3.55
N GLU A 175 -0.89 -4.74 -2.63
CA GLU A 175 -1.74 -5.93 -2.60
C GLU A 175 -2.63 -6.01 -3.85
N ASP A 176 -3.31 -4.90 -4.19
CA ASP A 176 -4.17 -4.82 -5.37
C ASP A 176 -3.35 -5.03 -6.65
N ILE A 177 -2.16 -4.43 -6.70
CA ILE A 177 -1.19 -4.58 -7.79
C ILE A 177 -0.76 -6.04 -7.94
N PHE A 178 -0.37 -6.66 -6.83
CA PHE A 178 0.05 -8.06 -6.82
C PHE A 178 -1.06 -8.98 -7.30
N LEU A 179 -2.28 -8.84 -6.76
CA LEU A 179 -3.44 -9.61 -7.19
C LEU A 179 -3.75 -9.44 -8.67
N ARG A 180 -3.69 -8.20 -9.17
CA ARG A 180 -3.95 -7.92 -10.58
C ARG A 180 -2.93 -8.55 -11.52
N LEU A 181 -1.64 -8.51 -11.16
CA LEU A 181 -0.58 -9.08 -11.98
C LEU A 181 -0.55 -10.61 -11.94
N THR A 182 -0.92 -11.21 -10.81
CA THR A 182 -0.94 -12.68 -10.67
C THR A 182 -2.22 -13.32 -11.19
N ALA A 183 -3.37 -12.62 -11.17
CA ALA A 183 -4.64 -13.13 -11.67
C ALA A 183 -4.78 -13.09 -13.22
N GLN A 184 -3.94 -12.34 -13.93
CA GLN A 184 -4.02 -12.23 -15.40
C GLN A 184 -3.41 -13.42 -16.15
N GLU A 185 -2.77 -14.37 -15.46
CA GLU A 185 -2.13 -15.54 -16.08
C GLU A 185 -2.97 -16.83 -16.01
N GLU A 186 -4.21 -16.78 -15.46
CA GLU A 186 -5.12 -17.94 -15.40
C GLU A 186 -6.08 -18.08 -16.62
N ILE A 187 -5.75 -17.47 -17.77
CA ILE A 187 -6.56 -17.60 -19.01
C ILE A 187 -5.74 -18.25 -20.11
#